data_d1bb80cd7146b8c6eb5dede08c6b231c
#
_entry.id   d1bb80cd7146b8c6eb5dede08c6b231c
#
_cell.length_a   1.000
_cell.length_b   1.000
_cell.length_c   1.000
_cell.angle_alpha   90.00
_cell.angle_beta   90.00
_cell.angle_gamma   90.00
#
_symmetry.space_group_name_H-M   'P 1'
#
loop_
_entity.id
_entity.type
_entity.pdbx_description
1 polymer ?
#
loop_
_entity_poly.entity_id
_entity_poly.type
_entity_poly.pdbx_seq_one_letter_code
_entity_poly.pdbx_strand_id
1 'polypeptide(L)'
;MELTQNFVKAKRPCADGYRWYIRNRHNGTDYQHLLDSLVQEGRITDAIWLIDNFGPTDAVLEADDIEADALIFAGTIIVRGGIHVDGVLRAGRTVQAGGGVRAGESITTGGDLEAKAGLYCDGTVHVGGDLRVGWSLTATGAVNVGGVARVHRDLHCDADIDVVDDLLIGEALAARGNVRCGKGLRAGGEAIGEASISAANGILAGADLRAGTHLEAGWGIKAWGDIEAGGAIRAGEGVEAGGTILAGPGYGIHAGLAVRMDDWPASARILAAEPPARLISGYWAEAA
;
A
#
# COMPACT_ATOMS: atom_id res chain seq x y z
N MET A 1 11.54 -12.93 25.37
CA MET A 1 10.59 -12.36 26.37
C MET A 1 9.77 -13.49 26.96
N GLU A 2 9.72 -13.65 28.30
CA GLU A 2 8.92 -14.70 28.94
C GLU A 2 7.48 -14.24 29.18
N LEU A 3 6.52 -15.04 28.75
CA LEU A 3 5.10 -14.79 28.97
C LEU A 3 4.60 -15.50 30.23
N THR A 4 4.26 -14.73 31.28
CA THR A 4 3.68 -15.29 32.49
C THR A 4 2.18 -15.54 32.33
N GLN A 5 1.64 -16.53 33.07
CA GLN A 5 0.23 -16.87 33.05
C GLN A 5 -0.70 -15.67 33.36
N ASN A 6 -0.33 -14.86 34.35
CA ASN A 6 -1.10 -13.68 34.73
C ASN A 6 -1.13 -12.63 33.62
N PHE A 7 -0.01 -12.48 32.90
CA PHE A 7 0.09 -11.51 31.81
C PHE A 7 -0.77 -11.95 30.61
N VAL A 8 -0.70 -13.24 30.22
CA VAL A 8 -1.56 -13.78 29.15
C VAL A 8 -3.03 -13.68 29.53
N LYS A 9 -3.43 -14.05 30.77
CA LYS A 9 -4.81 -13.96 31.25
C LYS A 9 -5.34 -12.50 31.24
N ALA A 10 -4.50 -11.53 31.55
CA ALA A 10 -4.87 -10.09 31.54
C ALA A 10 -5.27 -9.59 30.15
N LYS A 11 -4.74 -10.20 29.07
CA LYS A 11 -5.08 -9.88 27.67
C LYS A 11 -6.39 -10.52 27.20
N ARG A 12 -7.08 -11.28 28.05
CA ARG A 12 -8.39 -11.92 27.77
C ARG A 12 -8.37 -12.80 26.51
N PRO A 13 -7.49 -13.80 26.42
CA PRO A 13 -7.48 -14.74 25.31
C PRO A 13 -8.81 -15.50 25.24
N CYS A 14 -9.12 -16.08 24.08
CA CYS A 14 -10.22 -17.01 23.97
C CYS A 14 -10.00 -18.25 24.87
N ALA A 15 -11.09 -18.89 25.30
CA ALA A 15 -11.01 -20.03 26.24
C ALA A 15 -10.17 -21.19 25.68
N ASP A 16 -10.19 -21.41 24.38
CA ASP A 16 -9.44 -22.49 23.74
C ASP A 16 -7.95 -22.14 23.62
N GLY A 17 -7.60 -20.93 23.16
CA GLY A 17 -6.22 -20.45 23.12
C GLY A 17 -5.58 -20.42 24.51
N TYR A 18 -6.34 -20.01 25.55
CA TYR A 18 -5.84 -20.04 26.91
C TYR A 18 -5.60 -21.46 27.43
N ARG A 19 -6.48 -22.43 27.14
CA ARG A 19 -6.28 -23.84 27.49
C ARG A 19 -5.06 -24.42 26.77
N TRP A 20 -4.87 -24.08 25.50
CA TRP A 20 -3.70 -24.47 24.74
C TRP A 20 -2.42 -23.90 25.39
N TYR A 21 -2.40 -22.61 25.70
CA TYR A 21 -1.26 -21.96 26.37
C TYR A 21 -0.91 -22.65 27.68
N ILE A 22 -1.90 -22.95 28.55
CA ILE A 22 -1.66 -23.63 29.84
C ILE A 22 -1.03 -25.01 29.66
N ARG A 23 -1.40 -25.76 28.62
CA ARG A 23 -0.85 -27.09 28.32
C ARG A 23 0.57 -27.03 27.75
N ASN A 24 0.85 -26.05 26.92
CA ASN A 24 2.10 -25.95 26.17
C ASN A 24 3.13 -25.02 26.82
N ARG A 25 2.76 -24.28 27.86
CA ARG A 25 3.74 -23.49 28.61
C ARG A 25 4.64 -24.40 29.44
N HIS A 26 5.92 -24.30 29.23
CA HIS A 26 6.93 -24.79 30.16
C HIS A 26 7.44 -23.61 30.99
N ASN A 27 7.99 -23.82 32.20
CA ASN A 27 8.58 -22.75 33.00
C ASN A 27 9.71 -22.07 32.20
N GLY A 28 9.56 -20.78 31.92
CA GLY A 28 10.49 -20.01 31.11
C GLY A 28 10.30 -20.14 29.59
N THR A 29 9.10 -20.46 29.11
CA THR A 29 8.84 -20.54 27.65
C THR A 29 9.02 -19.18 27.00
N ASP A 30 9.95 -19.12 26.05
CA ASP A 30 10.19 -17.92 25.27
C ASP A 30 9.01 -17.61 24.35
N TYR A 31 8.75 -16.33 24.15
CA TYR A 31 7.63 -15.82 23.36
C TYR A 31 7.66 -16.33 21.90
N GLN A 32 8.85 -16.31 21.25
CA GLN A 32 8.96 -16.80 19.88
C GLN A 32 8.69 -18.31 19.80
N HIS A 33 9.15 -19.09 20.77
CA HIS A 33 8.87 -20.52 20.81
C HIS A 33 7.36 -20.83 20.89
N LEU A 34 6.57 -20.01 21.59
CA LEU A 34 5.12 -20.14 21.61
C LEU A 34 4.50 -19.83 20.25
N LEU A 35 4.98 -18.78 19.55
CA LEU A 35 4.54 -18.47 18.19
C LEU A 35 4.84 -19.62 17.23
N ASP A 36 6.06 -20.16 17.27
CA ASP A 36 6.48 -21.27 16.42
C ASP A 36 5.62 -22.53 16.68
N SER A 37 5.34 -22.83 17.94
CA SER A 37 4.49 -23.96 18.32
C SER A 37 3.04 -23.81 17.82
N LEU A 38 2.49 -22.58 17.90
CA LEU A 38 1.16 -22.28 17.37
C LEU A 38 1.12 -22.44 15.84
N VAL A 39 2.14 -21.97 15.14
CA VAL A 39 2.26 -22.11 13.68
C VAL A 39 2.37 -23.60 13.31
N GLN A 40 3.23 -24.39 13.97
CA GLN A 40 3.39 -25.82 13.73
C GLN A 40 2.10 -26.62 13.94
N GLU A 41 1.25 -26.20 14.87
CA GLU A 41 -0.06 -26.82 15.12
C GLU A 41 -1.18 -26.26 14.21
N GLY A 42 -0.87 -25.39 13.24
CA GLY A 42 -1.85 -24.76 12.35
C GLY A 42 -2.74 -23.72 13.04
N ARG A 43 -2.39 -23.27 14.25
CA ARG A 43 -3.14 -22.30 15.05
C ARG A 43 -2.74 -20.84 14.70
N ILE A 44 -2.77 -20.52 13.42
CA ILE A 44 -2.30 -19.23 12.87
C ILE A 44 -3.03 -18.05 13.52
N THR A 45 -4.36 -18.14 13.68
CA THR A 45 -5.18 -17.08 14.32
C THR A 45 -4.74 -16.80 15.76
N ASP A 46 -4.39 -17.81 16.53
CA ASP A 46 -3.91 -17.65 17.90
C ASP A 46 -2.50 -17.05 17.93
N ALA A 47 -1.64 -17.41 16.98
CA ALA A 47 -0.31 -16.81 16.84
C ALA A 47 -0.40 -15.32 16.45
N ILE A 48 -1.30 -14.96 15.52
CA ILE A 48 -1.58 -13.55 15.17
C ILE A 48 -2.13 -12.80 16.40
N TRP A 49 -3.10 -13.39 17.10
CA TRP A 49 -3.61 -12.78 18.33
C TRP A 49 -2.49 -12.54 19.35
N LEU A 50 -1.56 -13.50 19.49
CA LEU A 50 -0.47 -13.40 20.43
C LEU A 50 0.45 -12.23 20.07
N ILE A 51 0.88 -12.11 18.81
CA ILE A 51 1.77 -11.01 18.38
C ILE A 51 1.08 -9.63 18.47
N ASP A 52 -0.21 -9.55 18.17
CA ASP A 52 -0.98 -8.30 18.24
C ASP A 52 -1.17 -7.80 19.68
N ASN A 53 -1.23 -8.71 20.66
CA ASN A 53 -1.45 -8.35 22.06
C ASN A 53 -0.19 -8.15 22.88
N PHE A 54 0.93 -8.78 22.49
CA PHE A 54 2.19 -8.70 23.22
C PHE A 54 3.24 -7.86 22.49
N GLY A 55 3.00 -7.56 21.23
CA GLY A 55 3.82 -6.66 20.41
C GLY A 55 5.13 -7.28 19.92
N PRO A 56 5.97 -6.46 19.26
CA PRO A 56 7.22 -6.91 18.69
C PRO A 56 8.32 -7.07 19.74
N THR A 57 9.36 -7.84 19.36
CA THR A 57 10.61 -7.99 20.08
C THR A 57 11.78 -7.41 19.29
N ASP A 58 12.96 -7.33 19.91
CA ASP A 58 14.20 -6.95 19.24
C ASP A 58 14.96 -8.16 18.63
N ALA A 59 14.33 -9.34 18.62
CA ALA A 59 14.91 -10.54 18.03
C ALA A 59 15.08 -10.37 16.51
N VAL A 60 16.13 -10.98 15.96
CA VAL A 60 16.41 -10.99 14.53
C VAL A 60 16.49 -12.43 14.05
N LEU A 61 15.75 -12.75 13.00
CA LEU A 61 15.83 -13.99 12.25
C LEU A 61 16.68 -13.73 11.00
N GLU A 62 17.84 -14.37 10.92
CA GLU A 62 18.69 -14.32 9.73
C GLU A 62 18.67 -15.68 9.02
N ALA A 63 18.49 -15.67 7.69
CA ALA A 63 18.50 -16.86 6.85
C ALA A 63 19.05 -16.56 5.46
N ASP A 64 19.43 -17.62 4.73
CA ASP A 64 19.77 -17.48 3.31
C ASP A 64 18.51 -17.38 2.46
N ASP A 65 17.60 -18.33 2.61
CA ASP A 65 16.27 -18.36 2.01
C ASP A 65 15.26 -18.87 3.05
N ILE A 66 14.00 -18.51 2.87
CA ILE A 66 12.89 -19.01 3.71
C ILE A 66 11.83 -19.63 2.80
N GLU A 67 11.49 -20.90 3.10
CA GLU A 67 10.35 -21.62 2.52
C GLU A 67 9.58 -22.29 3.66
N ALA A 68 8.28 -21.95 3.82
CA ALA A 68 7.46 -22.43 4.92
C ALA A 68 5.95 -22.34 4.60
N ASP A 69 5.13 -23.13 5.28
CA ASP A 69 3.67 -23.01 5.19
C ASP A 69 3.17 -21.66 5.74
N ALA A 70 3.73 -21.21 6.85
CA ALA A 70 3.47 -19.89 7.43
C ALA A 70 4.68 -19.44 8.26
N LEU A 71 4.90 -18.13 8.37
CA LEU A 71 5.96 -17.54 9.18
C LEU A 71 5.42 -16.40 10.04
N ILE A 72 5.45 -16.56 11.35
CA ILE A 72 5.08 -15.53 12.32
C ILE A 72 6.26 -15.29 13.25
N PHE A 73 6.94 -14.16 13.11
CA PHE A 73 8.12 -13.80 13.87
C PHE A 73 7.93 -12.46 14.57
N ALA A 74 8.14 -12.41 15.87
CA ALA A 74 7.87 -11.21 16.66
C ALA A 74 8.88 -10.06 16.44
N GLY A 75 10.01 -10.31 15.78
CA GLY A 75 11.08 -9.35 15.55
C GLY A 75 11.28 -8.96 14.08
N THR A 76 12.53 -8.77 13.72
CA THR A 76 12.97 -8.43 12.36
C THR A 76 13.41 -9.68 11.61
N ILE A 77 13.01 -9.80 10.35
CA ILE A 77 13.39 -10.89 9.45
C ILE A 77 14.36 -10.33 8.40
N ILE A 78 15.55 -10.93 8.30
CA ILE A 78 16.58 -10.58 7.31
C ILE A 78 16.94 -11.83 6.52
N VAL A 79 16.65 -11.84 5.22
CA VAL A 79 16.91 -12.96 4.33
C VAL A 79 17.80 -12.49 3.19
N ARG A 80 18.88 -13.21 2.89
CA ARG A 80 19.80 -12.85 1.79
C ARG A 80 19.21 -13.13 0.43
N GLY A 81 18.41 -14.19 0.30
CA GLY A 81 17.66 -14.58 -0.88
C GLY A 81 16.18 -14.23 -0.78
N GLY A 82 15.31 -15.17 -1.14
CA GLY A 82 13.86 -14.97 -1.17
C GLY A 82 13.12 -15.48 0.06
N ILE A 83 11.89 -14.99 0.21
CA ILE A 83 10.92 -15.48 1.19
C ILE A 83 9.74 -16.03 0.43
N HIS A 84 9.42 -17.32 0.64
CA HIS A 84 8.24 -17.97 0.11
C HIS A 84 7.47 -18.63 1.24
N VAL A 85 6.25 -18.16 1.48
CA VAL A 85 5.30 -18.78 2.42
C VAL A 85 3.97 -19.08 1.72
N ASP A 86 3.44 -20.30 1.95
CA ASP A 86 2.17 -20.70 1.32
C ASP A 86 0.94 -19.98 1.93
N GLY A 87 1.05 -19.54 3.17
CA GLY A 87 0.00 -18.82 3.90
C GLY A 87 0.45 -17.42 4.32
N VAL A 88 0.53 -17.20 5.62
CA VAL A 88 0.75 -15.90 6.26
C VAL A 88 2.22 -15.62 6.53
N LEU A 89 2.71 -14.46 6.08
CA LEU A 89 3.96 -13.85 6.51
C LEU A 89 3.66 -12.71 7.50
N ARG A 90 4.02 -12.88 8.76
CA ARG A 90 3.85 -11.85 9.79
C ARG A 90 5.18 -11.56 10.49
N ALA A 91 5.67 -10.33 10.40
CA ALA A 91 6.80 -9.84 11.17
C ALA A 91 6.35 -8.75 12.15
N GLY A 92 6.82 -8.82 13.39
CA GLY A 92 6.54 -7.78 14.38
C GLY A 92 7.22 -6.45 14.08
N ARG A 93 8.34 -6.50 13.34
CA ARG A 93 9.12 -5.34 12.90
C ARG A 93 9.32 -5.37 11.39
N THR A 94 10.52 -5.21 10.94
CA THR A 94 10.94 -5.07 9.54
C THR A 94 11.17 -6.42 8.87
N VAL A 95 10.88 -6.49 7.58
CA VAL A 95 11.28 -7.59 6.69
C VAL A 95 12.23 -7.04 5.63
N GLN A 96 13.40 -7.67 5.49
CA GLN A 96 14.37 -7.39 4.44
C GLN A 96 14.69 -8.67 3.68
N ALA A 97 14.35 -8.71 2.39
CA ALA A 97 14.67 -9.81 1.50
C ALA A 97 15.59 -9.32 0.37
N GLY A 98 16.75 -9.99 0.20
CA GLY A 98 17.66 -9.75 -0.91
C GLY A 98 17.12 -10.27 -2.25
N GLY A 99 16.11 -11.13 -2.22
CA GLY A 99 15.32 -11.62 -3.34
C GLY A 99 13.89 -11.11 -3.33
N GLY A 100 12.97 -11.94 -3.84
CA GLY A 100 11.53 -11.68 -3.84
C GLY A 100 10.86 -12.11 -2.53
N VAL A 101 9.64 -11.60 -2.31
CA VAL A 101 8.76 -12.01 -1.22
C VAL A 101 7.46 -12.53 -1.80
N ARG A 102 7.08 -13.76 -1.43
CA ARG A 102 5.81 -14.36 -1.84
C ARG A 102 5.05 -14.90 -0.62
N ALA A 103 3.76 -14.59 -0.55
CA ALA A 103 2.83 -15.16 0.43
C ALA A 103 1.49 -15.52 -0.22
N GLY A 104 0.93 -16.67 0.16
CA GLY A 104 -0.35 -17.15 -0.39
C GLY A 104 -1.59 -16.57 0.26
N GLU A 105 -1.49 -15.96 1.46
CA GLU A 105 -2.66 -15.40 2.14
C GLU A 105 -2.49 -13.93 2.52
N SER A 106 -1.42 -13.58 3.21
CA SER A 106 -1.18 -12.19 3.62
C SER A 106 0.27 -11.92 4.00
N ILE A 107 0.67 -10.66 3.82
CA ILE A 107 1.94 -10.13 4.30
C ILE A 107 1.63 -9.01 5.28
N THR A 108 2.16 -9.11 6.51
CA THR A 108 2.02 -8.04 7.50
C THR A 108 3.35 -7.78 8.19
N THR A 109 3.77 -6.51 8.20
CA THR A 109 4.96 -6.06 8.93
C THR A 109 4.61 -4.91 9.85
N GLY A 110 5.14 -4.91 11.08
CA GLY A 110 4.96 -3.78 11.99
C GLY A 110 5.84 -2.58 11.66
N GLY A 111 6.93 -2.78 10.92
CA GLY A 111 7.85 -1.77 10.40
C GLY A 111 7.93 -1.82 8.88
N ASP A 112 9.11 -1.56 8.33
CA ASP A 112 9.37 -1.52 6.89
C ASP A 112 9.34 -2.91 6.24
N LEU A 113 9.03 -2.94 4.95
CA LEU A 113 9.21 -4.11 4.11
C LEU A 113 10.07 -3.75 2.89
N GLU A 114 11.19 -4.44 2.73
CA GLU A 114 12.06 -4.32 1.57
C GLU A 114 12.20 -5.68 0.87
N ALA A 115 11.84 -5.74 -0.42
CA ALA A 115 12.11 -6.84 -1.33
C ALA A 115 12.95 -6.32 -2.49
N LYS A 116 14.18 -6.84 -2.67
CA LYS A 116 15.08 -6.40 -3.77
C LYS A 116 14.58 -6.85 -5.15
N ALA A 117 13.77 -7.90 -5.22
CA ALA A 117 13.07 -8.34 -6.43
C ALA A 117 11.58 -8.04 -6.33
N GLY A 118 10.70 -8.93 -6.82
CA GLY A 118 9.25 -8.74 -6.80
C GLY A 118 8.60 -9.07 -5.46
N LEU A 119 7.42 -8.49 -5.23
CA LEU A 119 6.53 -8.85 -4.14
C LEU A 119 5.23 -9.40 -4.73
N TYR A 120 4.84 -10.60 -4.28
CA TYR A 120 3.59 -11.24 -4.68
C TYR A 120 2.80 -11.70 -3.45
N CYS A 121 1.51 -11.35 -3.40
CA CYS A 121 0.62 -11.77 -2.34
C CYS A 121 -0.76 -12.12 -2.88
N ASP A 122 -1.25 -13.35 -2.61
CA ASP A 122 -2.62 -13.77 -2.98
C ASP A 122 -3.70 -13.18 -2.04
N GLY A 123 -3.35 -12.19 -1.25
CA GLY A 123 -4.28 -11.49 -0.35
C GLY A 123 -3.74 -10.11 0.02
N THR A 124 -3.93 -9.72 1.28
CA THR A 124 -3.62 -8.38 1.75
C THR A 124 -2.14 -8.17 2.03
N VAL A 125 -1.63 -6.98 1.71
CA VAL A 125 -0.31 -6.50 2.11
C VAL A 125 -0.49 -5.34 3.08
N HIS A 126 -0.01 -5.49 4.31
CA HIS A 126 -0.02 -4.44 5.32
C HIS A 126 1.40 -4.17 5.83
N VAL A 127 1.88 -2.96 5.61
CA VAL A 127 3.22 -2.51 6.00
C VAL A 127 3.07 -1.32 6.93
N GLY A 128 3.51 -1.46 8.19
CA GLY A 128 3.40 -0.39 9.18
C GLY A 128 4.34 0.79 8.94
N GLY A 129 5.45 0.58 8.25
CA GLY A 129 6.44 1.58 7.84
C GLY A 129 6.45 1.80 6.31
N ASP A 130 7.65 1.93 5.76
CA ASP A 130 7.89 2.08 4.32
C ASP A 130 7.86 0.74 3.59
N LEU A 131 7.35 0.75 2.36
CA LEU A 131 7.39 -0.36 1.42
C LEU A 131 8.38 -0.05 0.28
N ARG A 132 9.34 -0.96 0.06
CA ARG A 132 10.29 -0.87 -1.05
C ARG A 132 10.33 -2.17 -1.83
N VAL A 133 9.97 -2.12 -3.11
CA VAL A 133 9.98 -3.28 -4.01
C VAL A 133 10.86 -2.97 -5.21
N GLY A 134 11.91 -3.77 -5.41
CA GLY A 134 12.90 -3.56 -6.46
C GLY A 134 12.42 -3.89 -7.88
N TRP A 135 11.33 -4.67 -8.00
CA TRP A 135 10.67 -4.95 -9.29
C TRP A 135 9.19 -4.58 -9.19
N SER A 136 8.30 -5.50 -9.52
CA SER A 136 6.85 -5.30 -9.50
C SER A 136 6.23 -5.82 -8.21
N LEU A 137 5.12 -5.20 -7.82
CA LEU A 137 4.24 -5.64 -6.75
C LEU A 137 2.92 -6.12 -7.35
N THR A 138 2.50 -7.32 -6.95
CA THR A 138 1.17 -7.86 -7.28
C THR A 138 0.47 -8.33 -6.01
N ALA A 139 -0.73 -7.82 -5.77
CA ALA A 139 -1.58 -8.22 -4.66
C ALA A 139 -3.03 -8.42 -5.12
N THR A 140 -3.68 -9.51 -4.68
CA THR A 140 -5.10 -9.73 -4.96
C THR A 140 -6.01 -9.06 -3.91
N GLY A 141 -5.49 -8.82 -2.71
CA GLY A 141 -6.15 -8.05 -1.66
C GLY A 141 -5.60 -6.62 -1.56
N ALA A 142 -6.09 -5.88 -0.57
CA ALA A 142 -5.71 -4.50 -0.37
C ALA A 142 -4.24 -4.32 0.00
N VAL A 143 -3.64 -3.21 -0.45
CA VAL A 143 -2.28 -2.77 -0.11
C VAL A 143 -2.36 -1.56 0.80
N ASN A 144 -1.93 -1.71 2.06
CA ASN A 144 -1.93 -0.66 3.07
C ASN A 144 -0.51 -0.38 3.52
N VAL A 145 -0.03 0.85 3.39
CA VAL A 145 1.32 1.27 3.73
C VAL A 145 1.29 2.48 4.65
N GLY A 146 1.87 2.35 5.84
CA GLY A 146 1.91 3.39 6.88
C GLY A 146 2.95 4.50 6.62
N GLY A 147 3.83 4.33 5.66
CA GLY A 147 4.84 5.30 5.23
C GLY A 147 4.79 5.52 3.71
N VAL A 148 5.95 5.59 3.09
CA VAL A 148 6.12 5.74 1.65
C VAL A 148 6.11 4.38 0.96
N ALA A 149 5.35 4.23 -0.12
CA ALA A 149 5.42 3.06 -0.99
C ALA A 149 6.24 3.37 -2.25
N ARG A 150 7.32 2.58 -2.48
CA ARG A 150 8.16 2.66 -3.68
C ARG A 150 8.20 1.31 -4.37
N VAL A 151 7.70 1.28 -5.60
CA VAL A 151 7.75 0.11 -6.48
C VAL A 151 8.53 0.51 -7.73
N HIS A 152 9.62 -0.21 -8.04
CA HIS A 152 10.52 0.23 -9.11
C HIS A 152 9.93 0.07 -10.51
N ARG A 153 9.06 -0.93 -10.71
CA ARG A 153 8.35 -1.15 -11.97
C ARG A 153 6.85 -0.99 -11.76
N ASP A 154 6.08 -2.06 -11.91
CA ASP A 154 4.62 -2.05 -11.92
C ASP A 154 4.03 -2.36 -10.55
N LEU A 155 2.91 -1.73 -10.25
CA LEU A 155 2.05 -2.09 -9.13
C LEU A 155 0.70 -2.54 -9.66
N HIS A 156 0.34 -3.80 -9.40
CA HIS A 156 -0.98 -4.35 -9.68
C HIS A 156 -1.68 -4.76 -8.39
N CYS A 157 -2.91 -4.26 -8.19
CA CYS A 157 -3.72 -4.56 -7.01
C CYS A 157 -5.18 -4.78 -7.41
N ASP A 158 -5.75 -5.94 -7.03
CA ASP A 158 -7.16 -6.26 -7.33
C ASP A 158 -8.16 -5.63 -6.33
N ALA A 159 -7.66 -4.79 -5.40
CA ALA A 159 -8.47 -4.13 -4.37
C ALA A 159 -7.99 -2.68 -4.15
N ASP A 160 -8.28 -2.12 -2.98
CA ASP A 160 -7.87 -0.77 -2.60
C ASP A 160 -6.37 -0.66 -2.32
N ILE A 161 -5.80 0.50 -2.63
CA ILE A 161 -4.44 0.90 -2.27
C ILE A 161 -4.54 2.14 -1.37
N ASP A 162 -4.08 2.00 -0.13
CA ASP A 162 -4.05 3.09 0.84
C ASP A 162 -2.60 3.31 1.32
N VAL A 163 -2.02 4.46 1.00
CA VAL A 163 -0.66 4.85 1.37
C VAL A 163 -0.72 6.15 2.17
N VAL A 164 -0.18 6.14 3.40
CA VAL A 164 -0.25 7.32 4.28
C VAL A 164 0.59 8.48 3.74
N ASP A 165 1.72 8.18 3.11
CA ASP A 165 2.60 9.18 2.52
C ASP A 165 2.53 9.17 0.97
N ASP A 166 3.68 9.13 0.31
CA ASP A 166 3.81 9.14 -1.15
C ASP A 166 3.74 7.74 -1.74
N LEU A 167 3.05 7.58 -2.86
CA LEU A 167 3.08 6.39 -3.71
C LEU A 167 3.90 6.67 -4.97
N LEU A 168 5.04 5.99 -5.09
CA LEU A 168 6.02 6.19 -6.16
C LEU A 168 6.18 4.88 -6.95
N ILE A 169 5.79 4.89 -8.21
CA ILE A 169 5.83 3.74 -9.10
C ILE A 169 6.69 4.10 -10.32
N GLY A 170 7.65 3.25 -10.67
CA GLY A 170 8.57 3.51 -11.77
C GLY A 170 7.94 3.35 -13.15
N GLU A 171 6.98 2.45 -13.28
CA GLU A 171 6.27 2.17 -14.54
C GLU A 171 4.75 2.33 -14.33
N ALA A 172 3.95 1.28 -14.49
CA ALA A 172 2.49 1.35 -14.48
C ALA A 172 1.85 1.07 -13.11
N LEU A 173 0.75 1.76 -12.84
CA LEU A 173 -0.18 1.50 -11.74
C LEU A 173 -1.49 0.95 -12.29
N ALA A 174 -1.92 -0.19 -11.80
CA ALA A 174 -3.25 -0.75 -12.05
C ALA A 174 -3.91 -1.19 -10.74
N ALA A 175 -5.04 -0.57 -10.40
CA ALA A 175 -5.83 -0.91 -9.22
C ALA A 175 -7.29 -1.11 -9.58
N ARG A 176 -7.93 -2.20 -9.09
CA ARG A 176 -9.38 -2.37 -9.23
C ARG A 176 -10.18 -1.58 -8.21
N GLY A 177 -9.60 -1.31 -7.05
CA GLY A 177 -10.22 -0.51 -6.01
C GLY A 177 -9.85 0.97 -6.07
N ASN A 178 -10.03 1.64 -4.94
CA ASN A 178 -9.61 3.03 -4.79
C ASN A 178 -8.11 3.12 -4.56
N VAL A 179 -7.52 4.20 -5.06
CA VAL A 179 -6.13 4.58 -4.76
C VAL A 179 -6.14 5.86 -3.93
N ARG A 180 -5.65 5.77 -2.70
CA ARG A 180 -5.58 6.90 -1.77
C ARG A 180 -4.15 7.13 -1.32
N CYS A 181 -3.67 8.34 -1.51
CA CYS A 181 -2.35 8.77 -1.06
C CYS A 181 -2.49 9.97 -0.11
N GLY A 182 -1.96 9.85 1.09
CA GLY A 182 -1.95 10.94 2.06
C GLY A 182 -1.04 12.10 1.67
N LYS A 183 -0.12 11.87 0.72
CA LYS A 183 0.67 12.91 0.05
C LYS A 183 0.49 12.83 -1.47
N GLY A 184 1.51 12.51 -2.23
CA GLY A 184 1.49 12.50 -3.69
C GLY A 184 1.42 11.12 -4.31
N LEU A 185 0.94 11.06 -5.55
CA LEU A 185 0.98 9.89 -6.42
C LEU A 185 1.86 10.20 -7.63
N ARG A 186 2.83 9.33 -7.89
CA ARG A 186 3.63 9.39 -9.12
C ARG A 186 3.77 8.00 -9.74
N ALA A 187 3.32 7.87 -10.97
CA ALA A 187 3.60 6.74 -11.85
C ALA A 187 4.48 7.19 -13.02
N GLY A 188 5.51 6.43 -13.36
CA GLY A 188 6.38 6.72 -14.51
C GLY A 188 5.73 6.38 -15.85
N GLY A 189 4.73 5.49 -15.86
CA GLY A 189 3.88 5.11 -16.98
C GLY A 189 2.42 5.54 -16.76
N GLU A 190 1.50 4.68 -17.21
CA GLU A 190 0.07 4.88 -17.00
C GLU A 190 -0.35 4.67 -15.53
N ALA A 191 -1.42 5.36 -15.12
CA ALA A 191 -2.04 5.16 -13.81
C ALA A 191 -3.54 4.92 -13.98
N ILE A 192 -3.97 3.70 -13.70
CA ILE A 192 -5.36 3.26 -13.85
C ILE A 192 -5.92 2.81 -12.51
N GLY A 193 -7.04 3.40 -12.09
CA GLY A 193 -7.88 2.93 -11.00
C GLY A 193 -9.31 2.72 -11.49
N GLU A 194 -9.86 1.51 -11.31
CA GLU A 194 -11.26 1.25 -11.72
C GLU A 194 -12.29 1.95 -10.80
N ALA A 195 -11.85 2.45 -9.65
CA ALA A 195 -12.63 3.29 -8.74
C ALA A 195 -12.04 4.73 -8.69
N SER A 196 -11.99 5.36 -7.52
CA SER A 196 -11.42 6.71 -7.38
C SER A 196 -9.91 6.69 -7.24
N ILE A 197 -9.25 7.72 -7.77
CA ILE A 197 -7.85 8.03 -7.47
C ILE A 197 -7.79 9.37 -6.73
N SER A 198 -7.18 9.39 -5.56
CA SER A 198 -7.08 10.60 -4.74
C SER A 198 -5.70 10.75 -4.11
N ALA A 199 -5.19 11.99 -4.08
CA ALA A 199 -3.96 12.36 -3.40
C ALA A 199 -4.13 13.72 -2.69
N ALA A 200 -3.61 13.83 -1.47
CA ALA A 200 -3.66 15.10 -0.74
C ALA A 200 -2.78 16.19 -1.38
N ASN A 201 -1.71 15.79 -2.07
CA ASN A 201 -0.85 16.66 -2.86
C ASN A 201 -1.15 16.48 -4.37
N GLY A 202 -0.11 16.37 -5.20
CA GLY A 202 -0.27 16.24 -6.65
C GLY A 202 -0.34 14.81 -7.14
N ILE A 203 -0.87 14.64 -8.35
CA ILE A 203 -0.90 13.38 -9.10
C ILE A 203 -0.11 13.58 -10.40
N LEU A 204 0.84 12.67 -10.66
CA LEU A 204 1.67 12.67 -11.85
C LEU A 204 1.66 11.29 -12.52
N ALA A 205 1.28 11.24 -13.79
CA ALA A 205 1.40 10.05 -14.64
C ALA A 205 2.30 10.32 -15.85
N GLY A 206 3.19 9.37 -16.16
CA GLY A 206 4.11 9.44 -17.31
C GLY A 206 3.45 9.05 -18.63
N ALA A 207 2.19 8.61 -18.61
CA ALA A 207 1.35 8.34 -19.76
C ALA A 207 -0.09 8.74 -19.42
N ASP A 208 -1.09 7.89 -19.70
CA ASP A 208 -2.49 8.16 -19.39
C ASP A 208 -2.81 8.04 -17.89
N LEU A 209 -3.77 8.84 -17.44
CA LEU A 209 -4.31 8.81 -16.10
C LEU A 209 -5.83 8.57 -16.17
N ARG A 210 -6.28 7.42 -15.67
CA ARG A 210 -7.68 7.01 -15.73
C ARG A 210 -8.23 6.63 -14.38
N ALA A 211 -9.37 7.23 -14.01
CA ALA A 211 -10.15 6.86 -12.82
C ALA A 211 -11.56 6.43 -13.25
N GLY A 212 -12.02 5.26 -12.80
CA GLY A 212 -13.37 4.78 -13.11
C GLY A 212 -14.48 5.64 -12.50
N THR A 213 -14.16 6.36 -11.41
CA THR A 213 -15.07 7.31 -10.79
C THR A 213 -14.42 8.70 -10.68
N HIS A 214 -14.02 9.15 -9.51
CA HIS A 214 -13.47 10.48 -9.29
C HIS A 214 -11.96 10.53 -9.32
N LEU A 215 -11.41 11.61 -9.84
CA LEU A 215 -9.99 11.93 -9.80
C LEU A 215 -9.80 13.22 -9.00
N GLU A 216 -9.09 13.15 -7.88
CA GLU A 216 -8.97 14.27 -6.95
C GLU A 216 -7.52 14.48 -6.50
N ALA A 217 -7.03 15.72 -6.58
CA ALA A 217 -5.74 16.13 -6.05
C ALA A 217 -5.87 17.44 -5.27
N GLY A 218 -5.22 17.51 -4.10
CA GLY A 218 -5.15 18.74 -3.32
C GLY A 218 -4.31 19.84 -4.00
N TRP A 219 -3.36 19.43 -4.85
CA TRP A 219 -2.57 20.31 -5.72
C TRP A 219 -2.92 20.07 -7.20
N GLY A 220 -1.92 20.03 -8.08
CA GLY A 220 -2.11 19.81 -9.51
C GLY A 220 -2.23 18.35 -9.90
N ILE A 221 -2.85 18.14 -11.06
CA ILE A 221 -2.92 16.84 -11.75
C ILE A 221 -2.17 16.99 -13.06
N LYS A 222 -1.24 16.07 -13.36
CA LYS A 222 -0.50 16.06 -14.61
C LYS A 222 -0.38 14.67 -15.20
N ALA A 223 -0.65 14.56 -16.50
CA ALA A 223 -0.38 13.37 -17.30
C ALA A 223 0.30 13.76 -18.62
N TRP A 224 1.21 12.90 -19.11
CA TRP A 224 1.78 13.11 -20.45
C TRP A 224 0.85 12.64 -21.57
N GLY A 225 -0.10 11.74 -21.26
CA GLY A 225 -1.18 11.30 -22.14
C GLY A 225 -2.51 11.97 -21.81
N ASP A 226 -3.59 11.18 -21.91
CA ASP A 226 -4.94 11.62 -21.60
C ASP A 226 -5.22 11.58 -20.09
N ILE A 227 -6.15 12.44 -19.64
CA ILE A 227 -6.72 12.40 -18.29
C ILE A 227 -8.22 12.12 -18.41
N GLU A 228 -8.64 10.94 -17.90
CA GLU A 228 -10.04 10.52 -17.96
C GLU A 228 -10.56 10.17 -16.57
N ALA A 229 -11.78 10.61 -16.25
CA ALA A 229 -12.52 10.17 -15.07
C ALA A 229 -13.95 9.82 -15.45
N GLY A 230 -14.47 8.69 -14.94
CA GLY A 230 -15.90 8.37 -15.06
C GLY A 230 -16.81 9.30 -14.26
N GLY A 231 -16.25 10.05 -13.32
CA GLY A 231 -16.89 11.08 -12.51
C GLY A 231 -16.23 12.45 -12.69
N ALA A 232 -16.08 13.20 -11.60
CA ALA A 232 -15.47 14.53 -11.60
C ALA A 232 -13.95 14.47 -11.56
N ILE A 233 -13.32 15.47 -12.18
CA ILE A 233 -11.89 15.79 -12.03
C ILE A 233 -11.78 17.05 -11.18
N ARG A 234 -11.06 16.98 -10.05
CA ARG A 234 -10.92 18.05 -9.08
C ARG A 234 -9.44 18.26 -8.72
N ALA A 235 -8.96 19.45 -8.92
CA ALA A 235 -7.58 19.84 -8.57
C ALA A 235 -7.58 21.14 -7.77
N GLY A 236 -6.80 21.17 -6.69
CA GLY A 236 -6.56 22.41 -5.94
C GLY A 236 -5.87 23.46 -6.79
N GLU A 237 -5.03 23.03 -7.71
CA GLU A 237 -4.28 23.88 -8.67
C GLU A 237 -4.67 23.52 -10.10
N GLY A 238 -3.69 23.55 -11.02
CA GLY A 238 -3.90 23.26 -12.43
C GLY A 238 -4.09 21.77 -12.75
N VAL A 239 -4.65 21.51 -13.94
CA VAL A 239 -4.73 20.19 -14.56
C VAL A 239 -4.03 20.27 -15.92
N GLU A 240 -3.04 19.40 -16.16
CA GLU A 240 -2.24 19.37 -17.37
C GLU A 240 -2.28 17.98 -18.01
N ALA A 241 -2.74 17.89 -19.25
CA ALA A 241 -2.67 16.70 -20.08
C ALA A 241 -1.89 16.98 -21.36
N GLY A 242 -1.05 16.03 -21.78
CA GLY A 242 -0.46 16.07 -23.13
C GLY A 242 -1.49 15.79 -24.23
N GLY A 243 -2.56 15.10 -23.90
CA GLY A 243 -3.70 14.79 -24.73
C GLY A 243 -4.99 15.51 -24.29
N THR A 244 -6.05 14.77 -24.15
CA THR A 244 -7.40 15.26 -23.78
C THR A 244 -7.66 15.19 -22.29
N ILE A 245 -8.61 15.99 -21.79
CA ILE A 245 -9.13 15.90 -20.42
C ILE A 245 -10.64 15.65 -20.50
N LEU A 246 -11.09 14.53 -19.96
CA LEU A 246 -12.48 14.10 -20.04
C LEU A 246 -13.06 13.73 -18.67
N ALA A 247 -14.10 14.45 -18.25
CA ALA A 247 -14.94 14.09 -17.11
C ALA A 247 -16.15 13.28 -17.53
N GLY A 248 -16.68 12.44 -16.65
CA GLY A 248 -17.82 11.57 -16.91
C GLY A 248 -19.13 12.31 -17.15
N PRO A 249 -20.16 11.62 -17.68
CA PRO A 249 -21.48 12.20 -17.90
C PRO A 249 -22.09 12.76 -16.62
N GLY A 250 -22.55 14.03 -16.66
CA GLY A 250 -23.15 14.70 -15.50
C GLY A 250 -22.14 15.30 -14.50
N TYR A 251 -20.84 15.11 -14.74
CA TYR A 251 -19.76 15.66 -13.91
C TYR A 251 -18.96 16.70 -14.67
N GLY A 252 -18.10 17.41 -13.96
CA GLY A 252 -17.28 18.48 -14.52
C GLY A 252 -15.82 18.44 -14.09
N ILE A 253 -15.03 19.31 -14.69
CA ILE A 253 -13.63 19.54 -14.40
C ILE A 253 -13.52 20.82 -13.57
N HIS A 254 -12.87 20.73 -12.41
CA HIS A 254 -12.70 21.82 -11.47
C HIS A 254 -11.21 21.97 -11.14
N ALA A 255 -10.60 23.04 -11.58
CA ALA A 255 -9.24 23.43 -11.24
C ALA A 255 -9.23 24.74 -10.45
N GLY A 256 -8.15 25.01 -9.72
CA GLY A 256 -8.00 26.20 -8.89
C GLY A 256 -8.90 26.22 -7.66
N LEU A 257 -9.16 25.06 -7.07
CA LEU A 257 -10.00 24.94 -5.87
C LEU A 257 -9.27 25.39 -4.59
N ALA A 258 -7.92 25.38 -4.59
CA ALA A 258 -7.12 25.93 -3.51
C ALA A 258 -6.94 27.44 -3.73
N VAL A 259 -7.23 28.25 -2.70
CA VAL A 259 -7.02 29.69 -2.75
C VAL A 259 -5.53 29.99 -2.65
N ARG A 260 -4.97 30.67 -3.67
CA ARG A 260 -3.57 31.10 -3.74
C ARG A 260 -3.45 32.62 -3.90
N MET A 261 -2.25 33.14 -3.66
CA MET A 261 -1.90 34.54 -3.92
C MET A 261 -1.65 34.81 -5.40
N ASP A 262 -1.35 33.78 -6.20
CA ASP A 262 -1.17 33.87 -7.64
C ASP A 262 -2.49 34.20 -8.36
N ASP A 263 -2.41 34.82 -9.50
CA ASP A 263 -3.58 35.15 -10.32
C ASP A 263 -4.27 33.86 -10.83
N TRP A 264 -5.58 33.95 -11.05
CA TRP A 264 -6.40 32.83 -11.49
C TRP A 264 -5.90 32.10 -12.74
N PRO A 265 -5.46 32.79 -13.82
CA PRO A 265 -4.94 32.14 -15.02
C PRO A 265 -3.67 31.29 -14.77
N ALA A 266 -2.89 31.62 -13.75
CA ALA A 266 -1.72 30.85 -13.35
C ALA A 266 -2.05 29.71 -12.40
N SER A 267 -2.84 29.98 -11.35
CA SER A 267 -3.13 29.02 -10.26
C SER A 267 -4.20 27.97 -10.61
N ALA A 268 -5.07 28.27 -11.60
CA ALA A 268 -6.15 27.39 -12.05
C ALA A 268 -5.97 26.93 -13.52
N ARG A 269 -4.74 26.85 -14.00
CA ARG A 269 -4.43 26.56 -15.39
C ARG A 269 -4.83 25.15 -15.78
N ILE A 270 -5.47 25.03 -16.93
CA ILE A 270 -5.80 23.75 -17.58
C ILE A 270 -5.11 23.72 -18.93
N LEU A 271 -4.19 22.78 -19.12
CA LEU A 271 -3.52 22.51 -20.39
C LEU A 271 -4.06 21.22 -20.97
N ALA A 272 -4.54 21.27 -22.21
CA ALA A 272 -4.99 20.12 -22.97
C ALA A 272 -4.91 20.43 -24.47
N ALA A 273 -4.86 19.39 -25.30
CA ALA A 273 -4.84 19.53 -26.77
C ALA A 273 -6.10 20.25 -27.30
N GLU A 274 -7.25 20.07 -26.64
CA GLU A 274 -8.52 20.71 -26.97
C GLU A 274 -9.20 21.25 -25.71
N PRO A 275 -10.07 22.31 -25.84
CA PRO A 275 -10.86 22.80 -24.71
C PRO A 275 -11.72 21.70 -24.11
N PRO A 276 -11.59 21.38 -22.81
CA PRO A 276 -12.42 20.31 -22.21
C PRO A 276 -13.91 20.68 -22.24
N ALA A 277 -14.74 19.77 -22.76
CA ALA A 277 -16.18 20.03 -22.98
C ALA A 277 -16.98 20.34 -21.70
N ARG A 278 -16.46 19.98 -20.52
CA ARG A 278 -17.15 20.13 -19.22
C ARG A 278 -16.32 20.88 -18.20
N LEU A 279 -15.60 21.89 -18.65
CA LEU A 279 -14.85 22.80 -17.78
C LEU A 279 -15.82 23.66 -16.97
N ILE A 280 -15.86 23.49 -15.67
CA ILE A 280 -16.70 24.27 -14.74
C ILE A 280 -15.88 25.37 -14.05
N SER A 281 -14.64 25.05 -13.66
CA SER A 281 -13.74 25.97 -13.00
C SER A 281 -12.31 25.73 -13.51
N GLY A 282 -11.64 26.79 -13.89
CA GLY A 282 -10.27 26.79 -14.40
C GLY A 282 -10.10 27.69 -15.61
N TYR A 283 -8.86 27.94 -16.00
CA TYR A 283 -8.46 28.73 -17.15
C TYR A 283 -7.79 27.82 -18.19
N TRP A 284 -8.49 27.54 -19.29
CA TRP A 284 -7.93 26.72 -20.36
C TRP A 284 -6.89 27.48 -21.17
N ALA A 285 -5.79 26.81 -21.46
CA ALA A 285 -4.77 27.23 -22.41
C ALA A 285 -4.37 26.03 -23.27
N GLU A 286 -4.07 26.25 -24.52
CA GLU A 286 -3.60 25.23 -25.45
C GLU A 286 -2.25 24.69 -24.99
N ALA A 287 -2.08 23.37 -25.03
CA ALA A 287 -0.80 22.74 -24.80
C ALA A 287 0.14 23.05 -25.98
N ALA A 288 1.34 23.54 -25.67
CA ALA A 288 2.32 23.96 -26.69
C ALA A 288 3.04 22.76 -27.30
#